data_a31a3caaeab669033a1b07d9e06036bc
#
_entry.id   a31a3caaeab669033a1b07d9e06036bc
#
_cell.length_a   1.000
_cell.length_b   1.000
_cell.length_c   1.000
_cell.angle_alpha   90.00
_cell.angle_beta   90.00
_cell.angle_gamma   90.00
#
_symmetry.space_group_name_H-M   'P 1'
#
loop_
_entity.id
_entity.type
_entity.pdbx_description
1 polymer ?
#
loop_
_entity_poly.entity_id
_entity_poly.type
_entity_poly.pdbx_seq_one_letter_code
_entity_poly.pdbx_strand_id
1 'polypeptide(L)'
;FTFLWAWELMSVFSWALVLTHDYASENRHAAYIYLLMASFGSLMLLMAFGLLAGAEGAYQFASIRETSRDEWRAGIALVLVVFGVGSKAGLVPLHIWLPLTDPAAPSHVAALMSGVMKKVAIYGFIRIVFDLLGPPAYWWSIEPITLGAVSALVGVLFAIIQDELKKVLAYGTIENIGIIFIALGLALAFKANGMAAPAALAFTAALLHVLNHALFKASLFFGAGAIIAATGEKSIERLGGLIKLMPKSAILFLIACIAIAALPPLNGFVSEWLLFQGILLTPALPQWGLRLLAPVAGIVFALSAALGAACYVRVYGISFLGRARSKSAEHAREVDDWSLGAMLGLLVICLSIGLVPGLMIDAISPVAESVVGGRLPVQHFSQWLTIAPITEVRSSYNGFLVALFVMISGLTAYWIVHRLWPRP
;
A
#
# COMPACT_ATOMS: atom_id res chain seq x y z
N PHE A 1 15.07 -17.91 -14.78
CA PHE A 1 16.28 -17.13 -14.42
C PHE A 1 16.08 -15.61 -14.63
N THR A 2 15.51 -15.15 -15.74
CA THR A 2 15.31 -13.70 -16.02
C THR A 2 14.59 -12.96 -14.90
N PHE A 3 13.54 -13.57 -14.29
CA PHE A 3 12.82 -13.00 -13.16
C PHE A 3 13.74 -12.77 -11.95
N LEU A 4 14.53 -13.78 -11.55
CA LEU A 4 15.47 -13.67 -10.42
C LEU A 4 16.59 -12.69 -10.68
N TRP A 5 17.11 -12.64 -11.93
CA TRP A 5 18.09 -11.64 -12.33
C TRP A 5 17.57 -10.20 -12.19
N ALA A 6 16.37 -9.93 -12.71
CA ALA A 6 15.75 -8.61 -12.58
C ALA A 6 15.47 -8.26 -11.10
N TRP A 7 15.06 -9.26 -10.31
CA TRP A 7 14.83 -9.12 -8.87
C TRP A 7 16.09 -8.72 -8.11
N GLU A 8 17.23 -9.36 -8.40
CA GLU A 8 18.52 -9.06 -7.78
C GLU A 8 19.10 -7.73 -8.24
N LEU A 9 19.07 -7.45 -9.54
CA LEU A 9 19.53 -6.16 -10.06
C LEU A 9 18.78 -5.00 -9.40
N MET A 10 17.47 -5.11 -9.23
CA MET A 10 16.68 -4.13 -8.51
C MET A 10 17.15 -3.98 -7.05
N SER A 11 17.51 -5.08 -6.38
CA SER A 11 18.05 -5.03 -5.01
C SER A 11 19.39 -4.32 -4.94
N VAL A 12 20.32 -4.64 -5.84
CA VAL A 12 21.66 -4.04 -5.90
C VAL A 12 21.59 -2.55 -6.20
N PHE A 13 20.78 -2.15 -7.20
CA PHE A 13 20.60 -0.72 -7.52
C PHE A 13 19.95 0.05 -6.36
N SER A 14 18.94 -0.53 -5.69
CA SER A 14 18.31 0.10 -4.52
C SER A 14 19.29 0.23 -3.36
N TRP A 15 20.13 -0.78 -3.12
CA TRP A 15 21.21 -0.73 -2.13
C TRP A 15 22.19 0.42 -2.43
N ALA A 16 22.64 0.56 -3.68
CA ALA A 16 23.52 1.65 -4.09
C ALA A 16 22.87 3.02 -3.88
N LEU A 17 21.56 3.14 -4.15
CA LEU A 17 20.81 4.38 -3.93
C LEU A 17 20.63 4.71 -2.43
N VAL A 18 20.52 3.73 -1.56
CA VAL A 18 20.50 3.94 -0.09
C VAL A 18 21.85 4.45 0.40
N LEU A 19 22.96 4.03 -0.23
CA LEU A 19 24.33 4.45 0.09
C LEU A 19 24.70 5.84 -0.45
N THR A 20 23.79 6.58 -1.08
CA THR A 20 24.08 7.91 -1.66
C THR A 20 24.70 8.88 -0.63
N HIS A 21 24.41 8.72 0.66
CA HIS A 21 24.96 9.47 1.79
C HIS A 21 25.74 8.55 2.74
N ASP A 22 26.78 7.88 2.23
CA ASP A 22 27.57 6.84 2.92
C ASP A 22 28.48 7.37 4.05
N TYR A 23 28.69 8.68 4.12
CA TYR A 23 29.46 9.31 5.21
C TYR A 23 28.84 9.08 6.60
N ALA A 24 27.53 8.87 6.71
CA ALA A 24 26.88 8.55 7.96
C ALA A 24 26.93 7.04 8.25
N SER A 25 27.41 6.67 9.45
CA SER A 25 27.50 5.26 9.87
C SER A 25 26.12 4.58 9.91
N GLU A 26 25.08 5.33 10.26
CA GLU A 26 23.69 4.85 10.28
C GLU A 26 23.20 4.44 8.90
N ASN A 27 23.54 5.21 7.84
CA ASN A 27 23.16 4.90 6.47
C ASN A 27 23.88 3.66 5.94
N ARG A 28 25.16 3.48 6.28
CA ARG A 28 25.90 2.25 5.95
C ARG A 28 25.30 1.02 6.64
N HIS A 29 24.91 1.16 7.91
CA HIS A 29 24.24 0.09 8.64
C HIS A 29 22.87 -0.24 8.01
N ALA A 30 22.07 0.76 7.67
CA ALA A 30 20.79 0.58 6.99
C ALA A 30 20.95 -0.15 5.65
N ALA A 31 21.95 0.25 4.84
CA ALA A 31 22.25 -0.39 3.56
C ALA A 31 22.70 -1.85 3.74
N TYR A 32 23.52 -2.14 4.76
CA TYR A 32 23.93 -3.51 5.08
C TYR A 32 22.74 -4.40 5.44
N ILE A 33 21.87 -3.95 6.36
CA ILE A 33 20.65 -4.69 6.74
C ILE A 33 19.73 -4.88 5.53
N TYR A 34 19.59 -3.87 4.67
CA TYR A 34 18.81 -3.99 3.43
C TYR A 34 19.35 -5.11 2.53
N LEU A 35 20.67 -5.11 2.27
CA LEU A 35 21.29 -6.11 1.40
C LEU A 35 21.14 -7.52 1.97
N LEU A 36 21.34 -7.67 3.28
CA LEU A 36 21.15 -8.95 3.98
C LEU A 36 19.73 -9.49 3.79
N MET A 37 18.72 -8.63 4.02
CA MET A 37 17.31 -9.03 3.87
C MET A 37 16.91 -9.27 2.42
N ALA A 38 17.46 -8.52 1.48
CA ALA A 38 17.25 -8.72 0.05
C ALA A 38 17.85 -10.08 -0.39
N SER A 39 19.08 -10.38 -0.01
CA SER A 39 19.75 -11.65 -0.33
C SER A 39 19.02 -12.85 0.31
N PHE A 40 18.56 -12.72 1.57
CA PHE A 40 17.71 -13.73 2.20
C PHE A 40 16.45 -14.00 1.36
N GLY A 41 15.73 -12.94 0.96
CA GLY A 41 14.52 -13.07 0.15
C GLY A 41 14.77 -13.75 -1.18
N SER A 42 15.88 -13.44 -1.84
CA SER A 42 16.26 -14.05 -3.11
C SER A 42 16.64 -15.51 -2.98
N LEU A 43 17.32 -15.88 -1.90
CA LEU A 43 17.63 -17.28 -1.61
C LEU A 43 16.35 -18.10 -1.42
N MET A 44 15.37 -17.57 -0.69
CA MET A 44 14.08 -18.22 -0.51
C MET A 44 13.35 -18.42 -1.85
N LEU A 45 13.34 -17.40 -2.72
CA LEU A 45 12.76 -17.52 -4.06
C LEU A 45 13.52 -18.52 -4.95
N LEU A 46 14.85 -18.53 -4.89
CA LEU A 46 15.67 -19.48 -5.63
C LEU A 46 15.32 -20.93 -5.22
N MET A 47 15.19 -21.20 -3.92
CA MET A 47 14.76 -22.49 -3.40
C MET A 47 13.33 -22.83 -3.84
N ALA A 48 12.41 -21.85 -3.81
CA ALA A 48 11.05 -22.02 -4.30
C ALA A 48 11.03 -22.41 -5.78
N PHE A 49 11.77 -21.71 -6.64
CA PHE A 49 11.87 -22.05 -8.06
C PHE A 49 12.55 -23.40 -8.31
N GLY A 50 13.52 -23.81 -7.47
CA GLY A 50 14.11 -25.14 -7.49
C GLY A 50 13.05 -26.24 -7.27
N LEU A 51 12.17 -26.05 -6.28
CA LEU A 51 11.06 -26.98 -6.03
C LEU A 51 10.02 -26.97 -7.16
N LEU A 52 9.75 -25.79 -7.76
CA LEU A 52 8.77 -25.61 -8.82
C LEU A 52 9.23 -26.22 -10.16
N ALA A 53 10.53 -26.17 -10.47
CA ALA A 53 11.09 -26.71 -11.69
C ALA A 53 11.09 -28.25 -11.74
N GLY A 54 10.95 -28.89 -10.59
CA GLY A 54 10.93 -30.35 -10.49
C GLY A 54 12.25 -31.02 -10.84
N ALA A 55 12.24 -32.36 -10.96
CA ALA A 55 13.43 -33.16 -11.24
C ALA A 55 14.03 -32.92 -12.63
N GLU A 56 13.22 -32.46 -13.59
CA GLU A 56 13.65 -32.19 -14.97
C GLU A 56 14.34 -30.81 -15.10
N GLY A 57 14.27 -29.96 -14.09
CA GLY A 57 14.92 -28.63 -14.10
C GLY A 57 14.34 -27.67 -15.12
N ALA A 58 13.06 -27.75 -15.42
CA ALA A 58 12.37 -26.90 -16.38
C ALA A 58 11.97 -25.56 -15.74
N TYR A 59 12.82 -24.54 -15.85
CA TYR A 59 12.63 -23.24 -15.21
C TYR A 59 11.78 -22.23 -16.02
N GLN A 60 11.22 -22.63 -17.16
CA GLN A 60 10.30 -21.77 -17.91
C GLN A 60 8.92 -21.73 -17.21
N PHE A 61 8.29 -20.56 -17.16
CA PHE A 61 6.97 -20.43 -16.52
C PHE A 61 5.89 -21.32 -17.17
N ALA A 62 5.97 -21.50 -18.50
CA ALA A 62 5.06 -22.41 -19.20
C ALA A 62 5.21 -23.85 -18.69
N SER A 63 6.44 -24.37 -18.63
CA SER A 63 6.72 -25.71 -18.14
C SER A 63 6.36 -25.89 -16.66
N ILE A 64 6.64 -24.86 -15.84
CA ILE A 64 6.27 -24.85 -14.42
C ILE A 64 4.75 -24.98 -14.24
N ARG A 65 3.91 -24.33 -15.08
CA ARG A 65 2.45 -24.45 -15.01
C ARG A 65 1.95 -25.86 -15.32
N GLU A 66 2.59 -26.54 -16.26
CA GLU A 66 2.19 -27.89 -16.73
C GLU A 66 2.65 -29.00 -15.79
N THR A 67 3.63 -28.71 -14.91
CA THR A 67 4.17 -29.70 -13.98
C THR A 67 3.17 -29.98 -12.86
N SER A 68 2.70 -31.24 -12.75
CA SER A 68 1.92 -31.68 -11.59
C SER A 68 2.80 -31.77 -10.34
N ARG A 69 2.27 -31.36 -9.19
CA ARG A 69 3.00 -31.33 -7.91
C ARG A 69 2.20 -31.95 -6.80
N ASP A 70 2.91 -32.63 -5.92
CA ASP A 70 2.35 -33.10 -4.67
C ASP A 70 1.98 -31.87 -3.79
N GLU A 71 0.90 -31.98 -3.03
CA GLU A 71 0.39 -30.91 -2.18
C GLU A 71 1.45 -30.38 -1.18
N TRP A 72 2.29 -31.28 -0.63
CA TRP A 72 3.33 -30.89 0.30
C TRP A 72 4.45 -30.07 -0.34
N ARG A 73 4.82 -30.37 -1.61
CA ARG A 73 5.81 -29.56 -2.37
C ARG A 73 5.27 -28.17 -2.66
N ALA A 74 4.00 -28.08 -3.05
CA ALA A 74 3.33 -26.81 -3.26
C ALA A 74 3.27 -25.98 -1.96
N GLY A 75 3.01 -26.63 -0.82
CA GLY A 75 3.00 -26.01 0.50
C GLY A 75 4.36 -25.46 0.91
N ILE A 76 5.45 -26.22 0.75
CA ILE A 76 6.79 -25.74 1.05
C ILE A 76 7.15 -24.57 0.11
N ALA A 77 6.84 -24.68 -1.19
CA ALA A 77 7.08 -23.62 -2.14
C ALA A 77 6.31 -22.33 -1.76
N LEU A 78 5.04 -22.45 -1.31
CA LEU A 78 4.27 -21.32 -0.81
C LEU A 78 4.99 -20.60 0.35
N VAL A 79 5.39 -21.35 1.38
CA VAL A 79 6.10 -20.79 2.54
C VAL A 79 7.38 -20.07 2.10
N LEU A 80 8.20 -20.69 1.25
CA LEU A 80 9.41 -20.08 0.70
C LEU A 80 9.11 -18.79 -0.09
N VAL A 81 8.03 -18.81 -0.89
CA VAL A 81 7.60 -17.61 -1.65
C VAL A 81 7.15 -16.51 -0.71
N VAL A 82 6.37 -16.80 0.32
CA VAL A 82 5.91 -15.79 1.29
C VAL A 82 7.11 -15.19 2.04
N PHE A 83 8.09 -15.99 2.44
CA PHE A 83 9.33 -15.46 3.04
C PHE A 83 10.15 -14.65 2.03
N GLY A 84 10.31 -15.14 0.81
CA GLY A 84 11.07 -14.45 -0.23
C GLY A 84 10.47 -13.11 -0.64
N VAL A 85 9.19 -13.13 -0.97
CA VAL A 85 8.42 -11.93 -1.32
C VAL A 85 8.22 -11.02 -0.11
N GLY A 86 7.87 -11.58 1.04
CA GLY A 86 7.63 -10.86 2.29
C GLY A 86 8.85 -10.09 2.78
N SER A 87 10.06 -10.64 2.60
CA SER A 87 11.31 -9.95 2.88
C SER A 87 11.44 -8.65 2.07
N LYS A 88 11.16 -8.68 0.77
CA LYS A 88 11.22 -7.48 -0.10
C LYS A 88 10.01 -6.56 0.09
N ALA A 89 8.82 -7.09 0.31
CA ALA A 89 7.62 -6.31 0.56
C ALA A 89 7.66 -5.58 1.91
N GLY A 90 8.35 -6.14 2.90
CA GLY A 90 8.41 -5.65 4.27
C GLY A 90 7.27 -6.18 5.15
N LEU A 91 6.87 -7.45 4.97
CA LEU A 91 5.93 -8.12 5.88
C LEU A 91 6.59 -8.42 7.23
N VAL A 92 5.83 -8.32 8.31
CA VAL A 92 6.26 -8.74 9.64
C VAL A 92 6.42 -10.26 9.66
N PRO A 93 7.54 -10.81 10.18
CA PRO A 93 8.65 -10.15 10.89
C PRO A 93 9.81 -9.64 10.00
N LEU A 94 9.74 -9.77 8.69
CA LEU A 94 10.83 -9.48 7.75
C LEU A 94 10.95 -7.98 7.38
N HIS A 95 10.24 -7.10 8.07
CA HIS A 95 10.13 -5.67 7.79
C HIS A 95 11.27 -4.81 8.34
N ILE A 96 12.19 -5.36 9.14
CA ILE A 96 13.18 -4.64 9.97
C ILE A 96 14.02 -3.64 9.17
N TRP A 97 14.35 -3.94 7.92
CA TRP A 97 15.15 -3.10 7.06
C TRP A 97 14.45 -1.79 6.63
N LEU A 98 13.13 -1.79 6.57
CA LEU A 98 12.33 -0.75 5.95
C LEU A 98 12.35 0.58 6.73
N PRO A 99 12.17 0.60 8.07
CA PRO A 99 12.29 1.82 8.86
C PRO A 99 13.74 2.35 8.98
N LEU A 100 14.72 1.56 8.57
CA LEU A 100 16.13 1.98 8.53
C LEU A 100 16.48 2.61 7.18
N THR A 101 16.03 2.02 6.08
CA THR A 101 16.44 2.40 4.72
C THR A 101 15.64 3.58 4.15
N ASP A 102 14.32 3.64 4.37
CA ASP A 102 13.52 4.74 3.84
C ASP A 102 13.96 6.13 4.40
N PRO A 103 14.34 6.27 5.70
CA PRO A 103 14.94 7.51 6.21
C PRO A 103 16.35 7.80 5.69
N ALA A 104 17.17 6.77 5.47
CA ALA A 104 18.54 6.90 4.98
C ALA A 104 18.60 7.34 3.52
N ALA A 105 17.69 6.83 2.69
CA ALA A 105 17.61 7.15 1.27
C ALA A 105 17.17 8.60 1.02
N PRO A 106 17.61 9.26 -0.06
CA PRO A 106 17.02 10.51 -0.53
C PRO A 106 15.50 10.38 -0.73
N SER A 107 14.74 11.46 -0.53
CA SER A 107 13.27 11.36 -0.49
C SER A 107 12.64 10.87 -1.80
N HIS A 108 13.20 11.25 -2.95
CA HIS A 108 12.75 10.76 -4.25
C HIS A 108 13.08 9.27 -4.46
N VAL A 109 14.20 8.80 -3.91
CA VAL A 109 14.56 7.37 -3.90
C VAL A 109 13.60 6.60 -2.98
N ALA A 110 13.34 7.10 -1.78
CA ALA A 110 12.37 6.51 -0.85
C ALA A 110 10.95 6.45 -1.47
N ALA A 111 10.55 7.48 -2.22
CA ALA A 111 9.31 7.49 -3.00
C ALA A 111 9.27 6.36 -4.05
N LEU A 112 10.35 6.16 -4.81
CA LEU A 112 10.50 5.08 -5.78
C LEU A 112 10.50 3.69 -5.11
N MET A 113 11.26 3.54 -4.03
CA MET A 113 11.32 2.28 -3.27
C MET A 113 9.93 1.92 -2.70
N SER A 114 9.24 2.88 -2.09
CA SER A 114 7.91 2.66 -1.53
C SER A 114 6.84 2.55 -2.62
N GLY A 115 6.90 3.38 -3.65
CA GLY A 115 5.89 3.45 -4.70
C GLY A 115 5.95 2.30 -5.72
N VAL A 116 7.13 1.80 -6.08
CA VAL A 116 7.33 0.83 -7.16
C VAL A 116 7.99 -0.46 -6.67
N MET A 117 9.17 -0.40 -6.07
CA MET A 117 9.99 -1.57 -5.76
C MET A 117 9.24 -2.61 -4.92
N LYS A 118 8.55 -2.17 -3.86
CA LYS A 118 7.79 -3.07 -2.98
C LYS A 118 6.58 -3.72 -3.69
N LYS A 119 6.06 -3.10 -4.77
CA LYS A 119 4.97 -3.66 -5.58
C LYS A 119 5.44 -4.78 -6.52
N VAL A 120 6.70 -4.76 -6.91
CA VAL A 120 7.31 -5.90 -7.63
C VAL A 120 7.28 -7.17 -6.76
N ALA A 121 7.42 -7.04 -5.44
CA ALA A 121 7.23 -8.15 -4.53
C ALA A 121 5.80 -8.71 -4.57
N ILE A 122 4.80 -7.83 -4.56
CA ILE A 122 3.39 -8.24 -4.69
C ILE A 122 3.13 -8.92 -6.03
N TYR A 123 3.68 -8.38 -7.13
CA TYR A 123 3.64 -9.04 -8.44
C TYR A 123 4.26 -10.45 -8.38
N GLY A 124 5.42 -10.60 -7.71
CA GLY A 124 6.06 -11.90 -7.51
C GLY A 124 5.16 -12.88 -6.79
N PHE A 125 4.49 -12.45 -5.72
CA PHE A 125 3.50 -13.26 -5.01
C PHE A 125 2.35 -13.70 -5.92
N ILE A 126 1.73 -12.77 -6.62
CA ILE A 126 0.63 -13.08 -7.54
C ILE A 126 1.09 -14.03 -8.63
N ARG A 127 2.23 -13.74 -9.27
CA ARG A 127 2.76 -14.59 -10.34
C ARG A 127 3.04 -16.02 -9.88
N ILE A 128 3.63 -16.19 -8.71
CA ILE A 128 4.02 -17.53 -8.26
C ILE A 128 2.82 -18.25 -7.65
N VAL A 129 2.09 -17.63 -6.73
CA VAL A 129 1.06 -18.32 -5.94
C VAL A 129 -0.25 -18.51 -6.71
N PHE A 130 -0.67 -17.51 -7.52
CA PHE A 130 -1.94 -17.60 -8.27
C PHE A 130 -1.80 -18.27 -9.64
N ASP A 131 -0.58 -18.27 -10.24
CA ASP A 131 -0.36 -18.72 -11.61
C ASP A 131 0.53 -19.96 -11.70
N LEU A 132 1.68 -20.00 -10.98
CA LEU A 132 2.67 -21.05 -11.15
C LEU A 132 2.49 -22.23 -10.19
N LEU A 133 1.95 -22.02 -9.00
CA LEU A 133 1.80 -23.09 -7.99
C LEU A 133 0.71 -24.11 -8.34
N GLY A 134 -0.23 -23.77 -9.22
CA GLY A 134 -1.37 -24.59 -9.58
C GLY A 134 -2.64 -24.26 -8.79
N PRO A 135 -3.66 -25.14 -8.78
CA PRO A 135 -4.91 -24.91 -8.07
C PRO A 135 -4.67 -24.70 -6.57
N PRO A 136 -5.17 -23.59 -5.98
CA PRO A 136 -4.89 -23.29 -4.59
C PRO A 136 -5.70 -24.21 -3.65
N ALA A 137 -5.04 -24.73 -2.61
CA ALA A 137 -5.73 -25.31 -1.47
C ALA A 137 -6.24 -24.19 -0.53
N TYR A 138 -7.36 -24.41 0.16
CA TYR A 138 -7.98 -23.38 1.02
C TYR A 138 -7.04 -22.85 2.12
N TRP A 139 -6.17 -23.69 2.66
CA TRP A 139 -5.24 -23.35 3.73
C TRP A 139 -4.11 -22.41 3.28
N TRP A 140 -3.83 -22.31 1.96
CA TRP A 140 -2.85 -21.33 1.44
C TRP A 140 -3.23 -19.88 1.73
N SER A 141 -4.50 -19.63 1.98
CA SER A 141 -5.00 -18.30 2.32
C SER A 141 -4.68 -17.87 3.76
N ILE A 142 -4.46 -18.84 4.66
CA ILE A 142 -4.27 -18.59 6.10
C ILE A 142 -3.01 -17.75 6.33
N GLU A 143 -1.92 -18.12 5.66
CA GLU A 143 -0.62 -17.45 5.84
C GLU A 143 -0.66 -15.97 5.42
N PRO A 144 -1.07 -15.59 4.19
CA PRO A 144 -1.12 -14.18 3.79
C PRO A 144 -2.17 -13.36 4.57
N ILE A 145 -3.32 -13.93 4.96
CA ILE A 145 -4.29 -13.24 5.82
C ILE A 145 -3.68 -12.93 7.18
N THR A 146 -3.03 -13.92 7.81
CA THR A 146 -2.49 -13.77 9.16
C THR A 146 -1.31 -12.80 9.18
N LEU A 147 -0.31 -13.01 8.29
CA LEU A 147 0.85 -12.12 8.20
C LEU A 147 0.45 -10.71 7.76
N GLY A 148 -0.54 -10.61 6.87
CA GLY A 148 -1.11 -9.32 6.47
C GLY A 148 -1.74 -8.58 7.64
N ALA A 149 -2.58 -9.25 8.43
CA ALA A 149 -3.23 -8.65 9.60
C ALA A 149 -2.20 -8.22 10.67
N VAL A 150 -1.21 -9.07 10.97
CA VAL A 150 -0.13 -8.73 11.90
C VAL A 150 0.67 -7.53 11.38
N SER A 151 0.99 -7.51 10.09
CA SER A 151 1.74 -6.39 9.49
C SER A 151 0.96 -5.08 9.49
N ALA A 152 -0.35 -5.11 9.22
CA ALA A 152 -1.21 -3.94 9.29
C ALA A 152 -1.22 -3.35 10.70
N LEU A 153 -1.44 -4.18 11.72
CA LEU A 153 -1.49 -3.75 13.11
C LEU A 153 -0.12 -3.23 13.61
N VAL A 154 0.94 -4.02 13.43
CA VAL A 154 2.31 -3.64 13.85
C VAL A 154 2.74 -2.36 13.13
N GLY A 155 2.50 -2.27 11.81
CA GLY A 155 2.84 -1.10 11.02
C GLY A 155 2.22 0.18 11.58
N VAL A 156 0.92 0.21 11.81
CA VAL A 156 0.22 1.40 12.31
C VAL A 156 0.62 1.74 13.75
N LEU A 157 0.75 0.75 14.64
CA LEU A 157 1.14 0.97 16.03
C LEU A 157 2.54 1.59 16.13
N PHE A 158 3.48 1.10 15.32
CA PHE A 158 4.82 1.70 15.28
C PHE A 158 4.85 3.04 14.55
N ALA A 159 4.02 3.26 13.53
CA ALA A 159 3.93 4.55 12.84
C ALA A 159 3.50 5.69 13.78
N ILE A 160 2.49 5.43 14.63
CA ILE A 160 1.91 6.47 15.49
C ILE A 160 2.85 6.95 16.61
N ILE A 161 3.85 6.16 16.97
CA ILE A 161 4.83 6.52 18.03
C ILE A 161 6.13 7.12 17.48
N GLN A 162 6.31 7.15 16.13
CA GLN A 162 7.53 7.71 15.53
C GLN A 162 7.48 9.23 15.51
N ASP A 163 8.64 9.85 15.75
CA ASP A 163 8.83 11.30 15.66
C ASP A 163 9.55 11.72 14.38
N GLU A 164 10.20 10.79 13.68
CA GLU A 164 10.85 11.06 12.42
C GLU A 164 9.88 10.85 11.25
N LEU A 165 9.66 11.91 10.43
CA LEU A 165 8.67 11.92 9.37
C LEU A 165 8.79 10.73 8.39
N LYS A 166 10.01 10.43 7.91
CA LYS A 166 10.22 9.31 7.00
C LYS A 166 10.02 7.94 7.68
N LYS A 167 10.28 7.80 8.99
CA LYS A 167 9.99 6.57 9.73
C LYS A 167 8.50 6.34 9.86
N VAL A 168 7.73 7.38 10.13
CA VAL A 168 6.25 7.30 10.10
C VAL A 168 5.79 6.74 8.75
N LEU A 169 6.32 7.29 7.64
CA LEU A 169 5.98 6.83 6.30
C LEU A 169 6.43 5.38 6.05
N ALA A 170 7.58 4.98 6.54
CA ALA A 170 8.10 3.62 6.42
C ALA A 170 7.18 2.60 7.11
N TYR A 171 6.81 2.84 8.37
CA TYR A 171 5.89 1.99 9.10
C TYR A 171 4.47 1.98 8.50
N GLY A 172 3.96 3.12 8.03
CA GLY A 172 2.72 3.16 7.28
C GLY A 172 2.79 2.41 5.93
N THR A 173 3.99 2.13 5.39
CA THR A 173 4.12 1.23 4.24
C THR A 173 3.95 -0.23 4.67
N ILE A 174 4.47 -0.65 5.82
CA ILE A 174 4.27 -2.00 6.39
C ILE A 174 2.79 -2.26 6.62
N GLU A 175 2.08 -1.28 7.18
CA GLU A 175 0.62 -1.31 7.36
C GLU A 175 -0.10 -1.59 6.04
N ASN A 176 0.11 -0.77 5.04
CA ASN A 176 -0.60 -0.87 3.76
C ASN A 176 -0.23 -2.15 2.97
N ILE A 177 1.01 -2.62 3.05
CA ILE A 177 1.40 -3.94 2.51
C ILE A 177 0.62 -5.04 3.22
N GLY A 178 0.45 -4.94 4.54
CA GLY A 178 -0.39 -5.86 5.31
C GLY A 178 -1.84 -5.91 4.78
N ILE A 179 -2.45 -4.76 4.51
CA ILE A 179 -3.79 -4.65 3.93
C ILE A 179 -3.88 -5.36 2.57
N ILE A 180 -2.87 -5.18 1.70
CA ILE A 180 -2.81 -5.85 0.40
C ILE A 180 -2.76 -7.38 0.58
N PHE A 181 -1.96 -7.87 1.53
CA PHE A 181 -1.84 -9.32 1.78
C PHE A 181 -3.11 -9.91 2.39
N ILE A 182 -3.87 -9.19 3.23
CA ILE A 182 -5.21 -9.60 3.65
C ILE A 182 -6.11 -9.80 2.43
N ALA A 183 -6.13 -8.82 1.50
CA ALA A 183 -6.96 -8.88 0.30
C ALA A 183 -6.56 -10.04 -0.63
N LEU A 184 -5.26 -10.27 -0.85
CA LEU A 184 -4.76 -11.40 -1.65
C LEU A 184 -5.07 -12.75 -0.99
N GLY A 185 -4.94 -12.83 0.33
CA GLY A 185 -5.30 -14.04 1.07
C GLY A 185 -6.79 -14.36 0.98
N LEU A 186 -7.67 -13.35 1.05
CA LEU A 186 -9.10 -13.53 0.82
C LEU A 186 -9.39 -13.97 -0.61
N ALA A 187 -8.71 -13.41 -1.61
CA ALA A 187 -8.84 -13.83 -3.00
C ALA A 187 -8.46 -15.30 -3.18
N LEU A 188 -7.39 -15.78 -2.51
CA LEU A 188 -7.01 -17.20 -2.49
C LEU A 188 -8.08 -18.07 -1.82
N ALA A 189 -8.61 -17.64 -0.67
CA ALA A 189 -9.66 -18.37 0.05
C ALA A 189 -10.90 -18.58 -0.83
N PHE A 190 -11.36 -17.54 -1.49
CA PHE A 190 -12.50 -17.60 -2.39
C PHE A 190 -12.21 -18.42 -3.66
N LYS A 191 -11.03 -18.22 -4.28
CA LYS A 191 -10.61 -18.98 -5.46
C LYS A 191 -10.54 -20.49 -5.17
N ALA A 192 -9.97 -20.88 -4.03
CA ALA A 192 -9.86 -22.28 -3.60
C ALA A 192 -11.23 -22.95 -3.37
N ASN A 193 -12.27 -22.16 -3.09
CA ASN A 193 -13.64 -22.65 -2.90
C ASN A 193 -14.54 -22.45 -4.13
N GLY A 194 -13.98 -22.13 -5.29
CA GLY A 194 -14.75 -21.95 -6.53
C GLY A 194 -15.65 -20.69 -6.56
N MET A 195 -15.45 -19.76 -5.62
CA MET A 195 -16.27 -18.55 -5.49
C MET A 195 -15.70 -17.42 -6.36
N ALA A 196 -15.91 -17.47 -7.67
CA ALA A 196 -15.26 -16.61 -8.65
C ALA A 196 -15.54 -15.10 -8.45
N ALA A 197 -16.79 -14.69 -8.19
CA ALA A 197 -17.13 -13.28 -8.00
C ALA A 197 -16.54 -12.69 -6.70
N PRO A 198 -16.63 -13.35 -5.51
CA PRO A 198 -15.91 -12.91 -4.31
C PRO A 198 -14.39 -12.90 -4.47
N ALA A 199 -13.81 -13.88 -5.19
CA ALA A 199 -12.37 -13.89 -5.49
C ALA A 199 -11.97 -12.68 -6.34
N ALA A 200 -12.75 -12.37 -7.39
CA ALA A 200 -12.53 -11.19 -8.23
C ALA A 200 -12.63 -9.89 -7.43
N LEU A 201 -13.60 -9.78 -6.50
CA LEU A 201 -13.76 -8.61 -5.64
C LEU A 201 -12.51 -8.38 -4.76
N ALA A 202 -12.08 -9.41 -4.03
CA ALA A 202 -10.91 -9.33 -3.13
C ALA A 202 -9.63 -9.07 -3.93
N PHE A 203 -9.46 -9.70 -5.08
CA PHE A 203 -8.30 -9.51 -5.96
C PHE A 203 -8.26 -8.10 -6.57
N THR A 204 -9.41 -7.58 -7.03
CA THR A 204 -9.54 -6.21 -7.54
C THR A 204 -9.23 -5.20 -6.43
N ALA A 205 -9.73 -5.42 -5.20
CA ALA A 205 -9.42 -4.60 -4.05
C ALA A 205 -7.90 -4.55 -3.79
N ALA A 206 -7.22 -5.71 -3.84
CA ALA A 206 -5.77 -5.81 -3.68
C ALA A 206 -5.01 -5.00 -4.75
N LEU A 207 -5.31 -5.21 -6.03
CA LEU A 207 -4.62 -4.50 -7.12
C LEU A 207 -4.89 -3.00 -7.11
N LEU A 208 -6.13 -2.59 -6.83
CA LEU A 208 -6.47 -1.18 -6.70
C LEU A 208 -5.75 -0.55 -5.51
N HIS A 209 -5.63 -1.27 -4.38
CA HIS A 209 -4.88 -0.78 -3.22
C HIS A 209 -3.37 -0.69 -3.51
N VAL A 210 -2.80 -1.60 -4.30
CA VAL A 210 -1.41 -1.52 -4.80
C VAL A 210 -1.18 -0.22 -5.56
N LEU A 211 -2.07 0.11 -6.50
CA LEU A 211 -1.99 1.36 -7.28
C LEU A 211 -2.16 2.59 -6.39
N ASN A 212 -3.20 2.61 -5.56
CA ASN A 212 -3.51 3.71 -4.65
C ASN A 212 -2.36 3.99 -3.69
N HIS A 213 -1.82 2.95 -3.07
CA HIS A 213 -0.69 3.05 -2.17
C HIS A 213 0.58 3.56 -2.89
N ALA A 214 0.82 3.19 -4.15
CA ALA A 214 1.94 3.72 -4.92
C ALA A 214 1.84 5.25 -5.07
N LEU A 215 0.66 5.75 -5.41
CA LEU A 215 0.42 7.16 -5.69
C LEU A 215 0.53 8.04 -4.44
N PHE A 216 -0.25 7.73 -3.39
CA PHE A 216 -0.26 8.59 -2.21
C PHE A 216 1.03 8.47 -1.40
N LYS A 217 1.72 7.30 -1.38
CA LYS A 217 3.02 7.16 -0.72
C LYS A 217 4.12 7.94 -1.43
N ALA A 218 4.17 7.89 -2.76
CA ALA A 218 5.14 8.69 -3.50
C ALA A 218 4.93 10.19 -3.22
N SER A 219 3.67 10.67 -3.22
CA SER A 219 3.35 12.06 -2.88
C SER A 219 3.75 12.42 -1.45
N LEU A 220 3.52 11.53 -0.47
CA LEU A 220 3.92 11.76 0.93
C LEU A 220 5.45 11.81 1.09
N PHE A 221 6.21 10.95 0.40
CA PHE A 221 7.67 11.02 0.43
C PHE A 221 8.23 12.26 -0.27
N PHE A 222 7.61 12.72 -1.37
CA PHE A 222 7.96 14.01 -1.97
C PHE A 222 7.66 15.16 -1.02
N GLY A 223 6.51 15.16 -0.35
CA GLY A 223 6.16 16.16 0.66
C GLY A 223 7.10 16.15 1.87
N ALA A 224 7.49 14.96 2.35
CA ALA A 224 8.52 14.82 3.39
C ALA A 224 9.87 15.38 2.91
N GLY A 225 10.22 15.13 1.66
CA GLY A 225 11.41 15.70 1.01
C GLY A 225 11.36 17.24 0.95
N ALA A 226 10.21 17.80 0.58
CA ALA A 226 9.99 19.24 0.55
C ALA A 226 10.17 19.87 1.95
N ILE A 227 9.58 19.26 2.98
CA ILE A 227 9.73 19.72 4.37
C ILE A 227 11.20 19.68 4.81
N ILE A 228 11.87 18.55 4.59
CA ILE A 228 13.28 18.36 5.00
C ILE A 228 14.20 19.32 4.22
N ALA A 229 13.98 19.53 2.93
CA ALA A 229 14.76 20.47 2.12
C ALA A 229 14.59 21.92 2.59
N ALA A 230 13.38 22.30 2.98
CA ALA A 230 13.08 23.65 3.44
C ALA A 230 13.56 23.95 4.87
N THR A 231 13.61 22.92 5.74
CA THR A 231 13.85 23.12 7.18
C THR A 231 15.13 22.46 7.69
N GLY A 232 15.65 21.44 7.00
CA GLY A 232 16.70 20.55 7.51
C GLY A 232 16.25 19.60 8.63
N GLU A 233 14.99 19.71 9.10
CA GLU A 233 14.49 18.93 10.23
C GLU A 233 13.84 17.63 9.77
N LYS A 234 14.22 16.53 10.42
CA LYS A 234 13.63 15.20 10.20
C LYS A 234 12.52 14.88 11.21
N SER A 235 12.63 15.43 12.43
CA SER A 235 11.67 15.22 13.52
C SER A 235 10.47 16.15 13.38
N ILE A 236 9.26 15.58 13.41
CA ILE A 236 8.00 16.32 13.37
C ILE A 236 7.83 17.21 14.60
N GLU A 237 8.41 16.84 15.75
CA GLU A 237 8.35 17.60 16.99
C GLU A 237 9.09 18.96 16.91
N ARG A 238 10.04 19.08 15.98
CA ARG A 238 10.82 20.33 15.75
C ARG A 238 10.22 21.19 14.64
N LEU A 239 9.17 20.74 13.96
CA LEU A 239 8.44 21.46 12.93
C LEU A 239 7.37 22.37 13.56
N GLY A 240 6.40 22.81 12.80
CA GLY A 240 5.22 23.57 13.21
C GLY A 240 5.06 24.86 12.45
N GLY A 241 3.80 25.29 12.27
CA GLY A 241 3.47 26.55 11.62
C GLY A 241 3.81 26.65 10.13
N LEU A 242 4.26 25.55 9.49
CA LEU A 242 4.72 25.53 8.09
C LEU A 242 3.64 25.95 7.09
N ILE A 243 2.36 25.83 7.42
CA ILE A 243 1.25 26.24 6.54
C ILE A 243 1.35 27.70 6.09
N LYS A 244 1.96 28.58 6.90
CA LYS A 244 2.12 29.99 6.58
C LYS A 244 3.27 30.26 5.62
N LEU A 245 4.29 29.40 5.65
CA LEU A 245 5.55 29.58 4.91
C LEU A 245 5.60 28.69 3.65
N MET A 246 4.90 27.55 3.70
CA MET A 246 4.82 26.55 2.63
C MET A 246 3.35 26.20 2.34
N PRO A 247 2.49 27.17 1.96
CA PRO A 247 1.05 26.93 1.83
C PRO A 247 0.69 25.95 0.71
N LYS A 248 1.42 25.97 -0.42
CA LYS A 248 1.17 25.04 -1.53
C LYS A 248 1.53 23.60 -1.12
N SER A 249 2.73 23.40 -0.55
CA SER A 249 3.15 22.11 0.00
C SER A 249 2.20 21.61 1.09
N ALA A 250 1.70 22.50 1.96
CA ALA A 250 0.76 22.16 3.02
C ALA A 250 -0.53 21.57 2.46
N ILE A 251 -1.12 22.18 1.44
CA ILE A 251 -2.36 21.68 0.81
C ILE A 251 -2.11 20.33 0.14
N LEU A 252 -1.02 20.19 -0.62
CA LEU A 252 -0.71 18.93 -1.30
C LEU A 252 -0.44 17.81 -0.30
N PHE A 253 0.32 18.08 0.77
CA PHE A 253 0.59 17.11 1.82
C PHE A 253 -0.68 16.72 2.59
N LEU A 254 -1.61 17.67 2.83
CA LEU A 254 -2.91 17.38 3.43
C LEU A 254 -3.72 16.40 2.58
N ILE A 255 -3.82 16.65 1.26
CA ILE A 255 -4.54 15.77 0.35
C ILE A 255 -3.92 14.36 0.36
N ALA A 256 -2.59 14.26 0.37
CA ALA A 256 -1.91 12.97 0.48
C ALA A 256 -2.18 12.25 1.82
N CYS A 257 -2.24 13.00 2.94
CA CYS A 257 -2.63 12.47 4.25
C CYS A 257 -4.08 11.98 4.27
N ILE A 258 -5.00 12.70 3.63
CA ILE A 258 -6.42 12.28 3.51
C ILE A 258 -6.52 11.01 2.65
N ALA A 259 -5.72 10.92 1.57
CA ALA A 259 -5.72 9.75 0.69
C ALA A 259 -5.25 8.47 1.40
N ILE A 260 -4.15 8.54 2.16
CA ILE A 260 -3.62 7.38 2.90
C ILE A 260 -4.47 7.04 4.12
N ALA A 261 -5.15 8.03 4.71
CA ALA A 261 -6.12 7.81 5.79
C ALA A 261 -7.44 7.19 5.30
N ALA A 262 -7.52 6.80 4.04
CA ALA A 262 -8.70 6.22 3.39
C ALA A 262 -9.98 7.03 3.60
N LEU A 263 -9.87 8.36 3.58
CA LEU A 263 -11.04 9.23 3.70
C LEU A 263 -11.62 9.55 2.32
N PRO A 264 -12.95 9.43 2.14
CA PRO A 264 -13.57 9.81 0.89
C PRO A 264 -13.44 11.34 0.68
N PRO A 265 -13.36 11.83 -0.57
CA PRO A 265 -13.57 11.13 -1.84
C PRO A 265 -12.29 10.61 -2.51
N LEU A 266 -11.21 10.37 -1.75
CA LEU A 266 -9.93 9.97 -2.33
C LEU A 266 -9.82 8.46 -2.53
N ASN A 267 -8.85 8.07 -3.33
CA ASN A 267 -8.66 6.71 -3.83
C ASN A 267 -8.41 5.64 -2.74
N GLY A 268 -7.77 6.00 -1.62
CA GLY A 268 -7.54 5.07 -0.51
C GLY A 268 -8.83 4.43 -0.01
N PHE A 269 -9.88 5.25 0.16
CA PHE A 269 -11.20 4.78 0.57
C PHE A 269 -11.77 3.70 -0.36
N VAL A 270 -11.64 3.88 -1.67
CA VAL A 270 -12.25 2.98 -2.67
C VAL A 270 -11.75 1.55 -2.50
N SER A 271 -10.44 1.36 -2.43
CA SER A 271 -9.83 0.04 -2.31
C SER A 271 -10.10 -0.62 -0.95
N GLU A 272 -10.09 0.14 0.13
CA GLU A 272 -10.41 -0.36 1.46
C GLU A 272 -11.89 -0.73 1.59
N TRP A 273 -12.78 0.06 1.00
CA TRP A 273 -14.20 -0.24 0.94
C TRP A 273 -14.50 -1.55 0.20
N LEU A 274 -13.85 -1.79 -0.95
CA LEU A 274 -13.95 -3.07 -1.67
C LEU A 274 -13.44 -4.24 -0.83
N LEU A 275 -12.35 -4.05 -0.08
CA LEU A 275 -11.83 -5.09 0.81
C LEU A 275 -12.82 -5.41 1.94
N PHE A 276 -13.43 -4.39 2.58
CA PHE A 276 -14.48 -4.62 3.59
C PHE A 276 -15.64 -5.42 3.03
N GLN A 277 -16.08 -5.11 1.82
CA GLN A 277 -17.15 -5.88 1.17
C GLN A 277 -16.73 -7.34 0.91
N GLY A 278 -15.46 -7.58 0.54
CA GLY A 278 -14.91 -8.93 0.44
C GLY A 278 -14.96 -9.69 1.76
N ILE A 279 -14.61 -9.02 2.88
CA ILE A 279 -14.67 -9.61 4.22
C ILE A 279 -16.11 -9.99 4.60
N LEU A 280 -17.10 -9.17 4.25
CA LEU A 280 -18.51 -9.45 4.52
C LEU A 280 -19.06 -10.68 3.78
N LEU A 281 -18.37 -11.20 2.78
CA LEU A 281 -18.73 -12.41 2.05
C LEU A 281 -18.13 -13.69 2.65
N THR A 282 -17.21 -13.57 3.60
CA THR A 282 -16.51 -14.72 4.20
C THR A 282 -17.39 -15.67 5.01
N PRO A 283 -18.57 -15.32 5.55
CA PRO A 283 -19.48 -16.28 6.14
C PRO A 283 -19.95 -17.39 5.17
N ALA A 284 -19.87 -17.16 3.86
CA ALA A 284 -20.19 -18.13 2.83
C ALA A 284 -19.10 -19.19 2.58
N LEU A 285 -17.90 -19.04 3.17
CA LEU A 285 -16.82 -20.02 3.06
C LEU A 285 -17.17 -21.31 3.79
N PRO A 286 -16.87 -22.51 3.24
CA PRO A 286 -17.18 -23.79 3.88
C PRO A 286 -16.38 -24.01 5.19
N GLN A 287 -15.12 -23.60 5.24
CA GLN A 287 -14.21 -23.87 6.35
C GLN A 287 -14.50 -22.94 7.55
N TRP A 288 -14.83 -23.51 8.69
CA TRP A 288 -15.13 -22.74 9.90
C TRP A 288 -13.95 -21.86 10.35
N GLY A 289 -12.71 -22.35 10.19
CA GLY A 289 -11.50 -21.61 10.54
C GLY A 289 -11.34 -20.33 9.72
N LEU A 290 -11.64 -20.37 8.41
CA LEU A 290 -11.62 -19.18 7.56
C LEU A 290 -12.78 -18.23 7.87
N ARG A 291 -13.97 -18.76 8.22
CA ARG A 291 -15.11 -17.95 8.68
C ARG A 291 -14.80 -17.19 9.98
N LEU A 292 -13.86 -17.67 10.78
CA LEU A 292 -13.39 -16.98 11.99
C LEU A 292 -12.21 -16.03 11.68
N LEU A 293 -11.20 -16.55 10.96
CA LEU A 293 -9.96 -15.79 10.68
C LEU A 293 -10.21 -14.52 9.88
N ALA A 294 -11.04 -14.59 8.83
CA ALA A 294 -11.24 -13.44 7.96
C ALA A 294 -11.98 -12.26 8.62
N PRO A 295 -13.06 -12.46 9.39
CA PRO A 295 -13.64 -11.37 10.19
C PRO A 295 -12.69 -10.81 11.26
N VAL A 296 -11.87 -11.66 11.91
CA VAL A 296 -10.82 -11.20 12.85
C VAL A 296 -9.80 -10.32 12.14
N ALA A 297 -9.32 -10.73 10.96
CA ALA A 297 -8.47 -9.88 10.13
C ALA A 297 -9.18 -8.58 9.71
N GLY A 298 -10.49 -8.62 9.48
CA GLY A 298 -11.33 -7.44 9.22
C GLY A 298 -11.40 -6.48 10.39
N ILE A 299 -11.50 -6.98 11.62
CA ILE A 299 -11.46 -6.16 12.85
C ILE A 299 -10.09 -5.49 12.99
N VAL A 300 -9.01 -6.26 12.79
CA VAL A 300 -7.64 -5.72 12.83
C VAL A 300 -7.43 -4.66 11.74
N PHE A 301 -7.94 -4.90 10.53
CA PHE A 301 -7.89 -3.94 9.44
C PHE A 301 -8.67 -2.65 9.77
N ALA A 302 -9.89 -2.75 10.30
CA ALA A 302 -10.67 -1.58 10.71
C ALA A 302 -9.95 -0.76 11.80
N LEU A 303 -9.34 -1.44 12.78
CA LEU A 303 -8.53 -0.80 13.82
C LEU A 303 -7.31 -0.12 13.21
N SER A 304 -6.62 -0.78 12.29
CA SER A 304 -5.46 -0.22 11.58
C SER A 304 -5.83 1.04 10.80
N ALA A 305 -6.92 1.03 10.04
CA ALA A 305 -7.42 2.18 9.30
C ALA A 305 -7.74 3.38 10.21
N ALA A 306 -8.41 3.14 11.35
CA ALA A 306 -8.72 4.18 12.32
C ALA A 306 -7.46 4.80 12.95
N LEU A 307 -6.49 3.96 13.35
CA LEU A 307 -5.21 4.41 13.91
C LEU A 307 -4.35 5.11 12.83
N GLY A 308 -4.40 4.64 11.59
CA GLY A 308 -3.74 5.27 10.44
C GLY A 308 -4.26 6.70 10.21
N ALA A 309 -5.58 6.88 10.23
CA ALA A 309 -6.18 8.21 10.14
C ALA A 309 -5.69 9.12 11.28
N ALA A 310 -5.70 8.64 12.53
CA ALA A 310 -5.18 9.40 13.68
C ALA A 310 -3.68 9.74 13.51
N CYS A 311 -2.87 8.80 13.00
CA CYS A 311 -1.46 9.00 12.73
C CYS A 311 -1.22 10.14 11.73
N TYR A 312 -1.91 10.15 10.59
CA TYR A 312 -1.71 11.18 9.56
C TYR A 312 -2.31 12.54 9.94
N VAL A 313 -3.38 12.57 10.74
CA VAL A 313 -3.87 13.80 11.39
C VAL A 313 -2.80 14.37 12.33
N ARG A 314 -2.16 13.52 13.16
CA ARG A 314 -1.05 13.93 14.03
C ARG A 314 0.12 14.48 13.20
N VAL A 315 0.56 13.77 12.18
CA VAL A 315 1.69 14.17 11.32
C VAL A 315 1.43 15.54 10.69
N TYR A 316 0.27 15.72 10.08
CA TYR A 316 -0.10 17.00 9.46
C TYR A 316 -0.22 18.11 10.49
N GLY A 317 -0.95 17.88 11.57
CA GLY A 317 -1.21 18.87 12.62
C GLY A 317 0.07 19.38 13.28
N ILE A 318 0.98 18.45 13.61
CA ILE A 318 2.24 18.81 14.26
C ILE A 318 3.19 19.54 13.29
N SER A 319 3.24 19.12 12.03
CA SER A 319 4.18 19.70 11.06
C SER A 319 3.72 21.07 10.52
N PHE A 320 2.46 21.21 10.18
CA PHE A 320 1.98 22.37 9.44
C PHE A 320 1.22 23.39 10.29
N LEU A 321 0.55 22.96 11.37
CA LEU A 321 -0.25 23.85 12.20
C LEU A 321 0.52 24.37 13.42
N GLY A 322 -0.09 25.31 14.14
CA GLY A 322 0.48 25.91 15.36
C GLY A 322 1.58 26.93 15.06
N ARG A 323 2.65 26.88 15.84
CA ARG A 323 3.81 27.78 15.74
C ARG A 323 5.08 26.98 15.46
N ALA A 324 6.04 27.60 14.78
CA ALA A 324 7.36 27.01 14.57
C ALA A 324 8.04 26.66 15.91
N ARG A 325 8.63 25.47 15.99
CA ARG A 325 9.31 24.95 17.18
C ARG A 325 10.83 24.91 17.06
N SER A 326 11.36 25.29 15.89
CA SER A 326 12.80 25.47 15.67
C SER A 326 13.06 26.71 14.83
N LYS A 327 14.26 27.29 14.96
CA LYS A 327 14.68 28.43 14.14
C LYS A 327 14.67 28.10 12.65
N SER A 328 15.00 26.89 12.28
CA SER A 328 14.97 26.42 10.89
C SER A 328 13.53 26.37 10.34
N ALA A 329 12.56 25.95 11.16
CA ALA A 329 11.15 25.97 10.77
C ALA A 329 10.59 27.40 10.61
N GLU A 330 11.09 28.38 11.38
CA GLU A 330 10.70 29.81 11.24
C GLU A 330 11.14 30.43 9.92
N HIS A 331 12.20 29.91 9.31
CA HIS A 331 12.78 30.44 8.07
C HIS A 331 12.52 29.57 6.85
N ALA A 332 11.65 28.58 6.98
CA ALA A 332 11.27 27.68 5.88
C ALA A 332 10.72 28.49 4.69
N ARG A 333 10.98 28.00 3.48
CA ARG A 333 10.47 28.57 2.24
C ARG A 333 9.83 27.48 1.40
N GLU A 334 8.86 27.89 0.56
CA GLU A 334 8.24 26.98 -0.39
C GLU A 334 9.28 26.37 -1.34
N VAL A 335 9.06 25.13 -1.72
CA VAL A 335 9.92 24.43 -2.69
C VAL A 335 9.61 24.89 -4.12
N ASP A 336 10.46 24.48 -5.06
CA ASP A 336 10.31 24.80 -6.46
C ASP A 336 9.02 24.24 -7.09
N ASP A 337 8.57 24.86 -8.20
CA ASP A 337 7.32 24.50 -8.85
C ASP A 337 7.37 23.09 -9.50
N TRP A 338 8.55 22.53 -9.83
CA TRP A 338 8.66 21.15 -10.34
C TRP A 338 8.36 20.13 -9.25
N SER A 339 8.87 20.36 -8.04
CA SER A 339 8.57 19.52 -6.87
C SER A 339 7.08 19.55 -6.53
N LEU A 340 6.46 20.74 -6.56
CA LEU A 340 5.01 20.90 -6.38
C LEU A 340 4.22 20.21 -7.50
N GLY A 341 4.67 20.39 -8.76
CA GLY A 341 4.05 19.77 -9.93
C GLY A 341 4.05 18.24 -9.87
N ALA A 342 5.15 17.63 -9.40
CA ALA A 342 5.24 16.18 -9.21
C ALA A 342 4.23 15.68 -8.17
N MET A 343 4.11 16.36 -7.01
CA MET A 343 3.11 16.03 -6.00
C MET A 343 1.68 16.19 -6.55
N LEU A 344 1.41 17.33 -7.20
CA LEU A 344 0.09 17.63 -7.76
C LEU A 344 -0.34 16.57 -8.79
N GLY A 345 0.56 16.18 -9.70
CA GLY A 345 0.26 15.15 -10.71
C GLY A 345 -0.18 13.82 -10.09
N LEU A 346 0.52 13.36 -9.05
CA LEU A 346 0.14 12.14 -8.32
C LEU A 346 -1.22 12.29 -7.62
N LEU A 347 -1.48 13.44 -7.01
CA LEU A 347 -2.72 13.68 -6.27
C LEU A 347 -3.93 13.88 -7.18
N VAL A 348 -3.75 14.44 -8.37
CA VAL A 348 -4.80 14.51 -9.40
C VAL A 348 -5.23 13.10 -9.79
N ILE A 349 -4.29 12.17 -9.96
CA ILE A 349 -4.61 10.77 -10.23
C ILE A 349 -5.33 10.13 -9.03
N CYS A 350 -4.89 10.38 -7.79
CA CYS A 350 -5.57 9.92 -6.57
C CYS A 350 -7.03 10.38 -6.52
N LEU A 351 -7.26 11.65 -6.80
CA LEU A 351 -8.61 12.23 -6.82
C LEU A 351 -9.46 11.62 -7.95
N SER A 352 -8.88 11.48 -9.14
CA SER A 352 -9.57 10.89 -10.29
C SER A 352 -10.04 9.46 -10.02
N ILE A 353 -9.18 8.62 -9.40
CA ILE A 353 -9.56 7.25 -9.01
C ILE A 353 -10.66 7.27 -7.94
N GLY A 354 -10.62 8.21 -7.01
CA GLY A 354 -11.65 8.34 -5.97
C GLY A 354 -13.02 8.80 -6.51
N LEU A 355 -13.01 9.70 -7.51
CA LEU A 355 -14.22 10.23 -8.14
C LEU A 355 -14.82 9.27 -9.17
N VAL A 356 -13.98 8.55 -9.92
CA VAL A 356 -14.37 7.67 -11.03
C VAL A 356 -13.80 6.26 -10.81
N PRO A 357 -14.16 5.59 -9.71
CA PRO A 357 -13.56 4.30 -9.33
C PRO A 357 -13.89 3.20 -10.34
N GLY A 358 -15.05 3.23 -10.95
CA GLY A 358 -15.51 2.21 -11.91
C GLY A 358 -14.58 2.07 -13.10
N LEU A 359 -13.99 3.17 -13.59
CA LEU A 359 -13.01 3.12 -14.67
C LEU A 359 -11.80 2.26 -14.33
N MET A 360 -11.27 2.40 -13.11
CA MET A 360 -10.11 1.60 -12.65
C MET A 360 -10.50 0.16 -12.37
N ILE A 361 -11.69 -0.08 -11.85
CA ILE A 361 -12.23 -1.43 -11.65
C ILE A 361 -12.34 -2.15 -13.00
N ASP A 362 -12.91 -1.51 -14.02
CA ASP A 362 -13.02 -2.08 -15.36
C ASP A 362 -11.65 -2.33 -16.00
N ALA A 363 -10.68 -1.43 -15.80
CA ALA A 363 -9.32 -1.60 -16.31
C ALA A 363 -8.59 -2.79 -15.65
N ILE A 364 -8.88 -3.10 -14.38
CA ILE A 364 -8.28 -4.22 -13.62
C ILE A 364 -9.02 -5.55 -13.92
N SER A 365 -10.30 -5.50 -14.29
CA SER A 365 -11.15 -6.67 -14.48
C SER A 365 -10.59 -7.76 -15.40
N PRO A 366 -9.94 -7.49 -16.56
CA PRO A 366 -9.33 -8.53 -17.38
C PRO A 366 -8.22 -9.29 -16.68
N VAL A 367 -7.44 -8.60 -15.83
CA VAL A 367 -6.38 -9.23 -15.02
C VAL A 367 -7.00 -10.13 -13.95
N ALA A 368 -8.05 -9.67 -13.27
CA ALA A 368 -8.78 -10.48 -12.29
C ALA A 368 -9.36 -11.73 -12.94
N GLU A 369 -10.01 -11.59 -14.11
CA GLU A 369 -10.56 -12.73 -14.85
C GLU A 369 -9.49 -13.77 -15.21
N SER A 370 -8.34 -13.32 -15.69
CA SER A 370 -7.23 -14.22 -16.06
C SER A 370 -6.60 -14.95 -14.88
N VAL A 371 -6.58 -14.33 -13.68
CA VAL A 371 -5.87 -14.84 -12.50
C VAL A 371 -6.78 -15.63 -11.56
N VAL A 372 -7.98 -15.14 -11.30
CA VAL A 372 -8.91 -15.77 -10.33
C VAL A 372 -10.14 -16.42 -10.98
N GLY A 373 -10.27 -16.34 -12.30
CA GLY A 373 -11.38 -16.96 -13.03
C GLY A 373 -12.72 -16.25 -12.88
N GLY A 374 -12.72 -15.00 -12.43
CA GLY A 374 -13.90 -14.18 -12.23
C GLY A 374 -13.64 -12.71 -12.50
N ARG A 375 -14.69 -11.97 -12.78
CA ARG A 375 -14.62 -10.52 -12.97
C ARG A 375 -15.76 -9.83 -12.25
N LEU A 376 -15.59 -8.57 -11.91
CA LEU A 376 -16.67 -7.71 -11.45
C LEU A 376 -17.54 -7.31 -12.64
N PRO A 377 -18.84 -6.97 -12.41
CA PRO A 377 -19.71 -6.50 -13.48
C PRO A 377 -19.09 -5.32 -14.21
N VAL A 378 -19.14 -5.36 -15.55
CA VAL A 378 -18.67 -4.24 -16.38
C VAL A 378 -19.53 -3.03 -16.13
N GLN A 379 -18.91 -1.90 -15.85
CA GLN A 379 -19.61 -0.67 -15.58
C GLN A 379 -19.72 0.17 -16.86
N HIS A 380 -20.89 0.65 -17.16
CA HIS A 380 -21.09 1.61 -18.26
C HIS A 380 -20.68 3.02 -17.81
N PHE A 381 -20.38 3.90 -18.75
CA PHE A 381 -19.88 5.26 -18.50
C PHE A 381 -20.64 6.02 -17.38
N SER A 382 -21.98 5.91 -17.34
CA SER A 382 -22.80 6.53 -16.29
C SER A 382 -22.60 5.92 -14.90
N GLN A 383 -22.09 4.70 -14.81
CA GLN A 383 -21.86 3.96 -13.57
C GLN A 383 -20.42 4.08 -13.05
N TRP A 384 -19.50 4.63 -13.84
CA TRP A 384 -18.09 4.79 -13.40
C TRP A 384 -17.92 5.66 -12.15
N LEU A 385 -18.91 6.51 -11.86
CA LEU A 385 -18.94 7.30 -10.63
C LEU A 385 -19.34 6.49 -9.40
N THR A 386 -19.77 5.24 -9.59
CA THR A 386 -20.27 4.36 -8.54
C THR A 386 -19.41 3.11 -8.40
N ILE A 387 -19.51 2.45 -7.25
CA ILE A 387 -18.96 1.12 -7.06
C ILE A 387 -20.12 0.12 -6.95
N ALA A 388 -20.22 -0.78 -7.93
CA ALA A 388 -21.13 -1.91 -7.92
C ALA A 388 -20.31 -3.20 -7.79
N PRO A 389 -20.03 -3.70 -6.56
CA PRO A 389 -18.98 -4.69 -6.37
C PRO A 389 -19.32 -6.10 -6.86
N ILE A 390 -20.58 -6.55 -6.80
CA ILE A 390 -20.95 -7.91 -7.21
C ILE A 390 -22.24 -7.94 -8.03
N THR A 391 -23.18 -7.05 -7.76
CA THR A 391 -24.44 -6.99 -8.49
C THR A 391 -24.73 -5.55 -8.92
N GLU A 392 -25.25 -5.37 -10.13
CA GLU A 392 -25.60 -4.06 -10.69
C GLU A 392 -26.64 -3.28 -9.85
N VAL A 393 -27.39 -3.97 -9.00
CA VAL A 393 -28.49 -3.42 -8.19
C VAL A 393 -28.01 -2.76 -6.89
N ARG A 394 -26.78 -3.03 -6.45
CA ARG A 394 -26.25 -2.50 -5.18
C ARG A 394 -25.06 -1.58 -5.42
N SER A 395 -25.34 -0.34 -5.77
CA SER A 395 -24.34 0.72 -5.71
C SER A 395 -24.12 1.13 -4.25
N SER A 396 -22.92 0.93 -3.73
CA SER A 396 -22.58 1.20 -2.33
C SER A 396 -21.85 2.52 -2.12
N TYR A 397 -21.35 3.15 -3.19
CA TYR A 397 -20.56 4.37 -3.10
C TYR A 397 -20.67 5.16 -4.42
N ASN A 398 -20.83 6.48 -4.30
CA ASN A 398 -20.74 7.40 -5.42
C ASN A 398 -19.72 8.49 -5.07
N GLY A 399 -18.54 8.42 -5.70
CA GLY A 399 -17.41 9.31 -5.41
C GLY A 399 -17.72 10.78 -5.64
N PHE A 400 -18.47 11.09 -6.70
CA PHE A 400 -18.84 12.46 -7.05
C PHE A 400 -19.83 13.07 -6.03
N LEU A 401 -20.86 12.34 -5.64
CA LEU A 401 -21.83 12.82 -4.65
C LEU A 401 -21.18 13.06 -3.27
N VAL A 402 -20.27 12.17 -2.87
CA VAL A 402 -19.52 12.34 -1.61
C VAL A 402 -18.59 13.55 -1.69
N ALA A 403 -17.88 13.74 -2.81
CA ALA A 403 -17.04 14.92 -3.02
C ALA A 403 -17.86 16.22 -2.97
N LEU A 404 -19.01 16.24 -3.63
CA LEU A 404 -19.92 17.38 -3.62
C LEU A 404 -20.42 17.68 -2.20
N PHE A 405 -20.82 16.65 -1.46
CA PHE A 405 -21.26 16.80 -0.05
C PHE A 405 -20.14 17.37 0.83
N VAL A 406 -18.91 16.85 0.73
CA VAL A 406 -17.75 17.34 1.49
C VAL A 406 -17.45 18.79 1.14
N MET A 407 -17.48 19.13 -0.15
CA MET A 407 -17.25 20.51 -0.62
C MET A 407 -18.32 21.48 -0.10
N ILE A 408 -19.60 21.14 -0.24
CA ILE A 408 -20.72 21.98 0.24
C ILE A 408 -20.64 22.14 1.76
N SER A 409 -20.42 21.05 2.51
CA SER A 409 -20.29 21.10 3.96
C SER A 409 -19.14 21.96 4.42
N GLY A 410 -17.96 21.82 3.76
CA GLY A 410 -16.78 22.62 4.03
C GLY A 410 -16.99 24.10 3.75
N LEU A 411 -17.58 24.45 2.60
CA LEU A 411 -17.91 25.85 2.24
C LEU A 411 -18.93 26.45 3.21
N THR A 412 -19.92 25.68 3.61
CA THR A 412 -20.95 26.10 4.57
C THR A 412 -20.32 26.36 5.94
N ALA A 413 -19.48 25.44 6.44
CA ALA A 413 -18.75 25.61 7.69
C ALA A 413 -17.83 26.85 7.63
N TYR A 414 -17.08 27.02 6.55
CA TYR A 414 -16.23 28.20 6.34
C TYR A 414 -17.06 29.50 6.37
N TRP A 415 -18.21 29.53 5.66
CA TRP A 415 -19.07 30.68 5.62
C TRP A 415 -19.66 31.04 6.99
N ILE A 416 -20.13 30.02 7.76
CA ILE A 416 -20.66 30.18 9.11
C ILE A 416 -19.60 30.76 10.04
N VAL A 417 -18.39 30.16 10.06
CA VAL A 417 -17.28 30.63 10.89
C VAL A 417 -16.89 32.07 10.55
N HIS A 418 -16.83 32.42 9.26
CA HIS A 418 -16.44 33.76 8.82
C HIS A 418 -17.50 34.83 9.14
N ARG A 419 -18.78 34.43 9.19
CA ARG A 419 -19.90 35.28 9.58
C ARG A 419 -19.98 35.47 11.10
N LEU A 420 -19.78 34.41 11.89
CA LEU A 420 -19.91 34.44 13.35
C LEU A 420 -18.64 34.97 14.03
N TRP A 421 -17.48 34.77 13.45
CA TRP A 421 -16.18 35.23 13.91
C TRP A 421 -15.43 35.99 12.80
N PRO A 422 -15.88 37.20 12.41
CA PRO A 422 -15.09 38.00 11.49
C PRO A 422 -13.73 38.29 12.14
N ARG A 423 -12.65 37.98 11.44
CA ARG A 423 -11.30 38.38 11.88
C ARG A 423 -11.23 39.89 11.92
N PRO A 424 -10.66 40.51 12.99
CA PRO A 424 -10.44 41.94 13.05
C PRO A 424 -9.48 42.41 11.96
#